data_d0b348ab7a5f54e665db0c7c54efd241
#
_entry.id   d0b348ab7a5f54e665db0c7c54efd241
#
_cell.length_a   1.000
_cell.length_b   1.000
_cell.length_c   1.000
_cell.angle_alpha   90.00
_cell.angle_beta   90.00
_cell.angle_gamma   90.00
#
_symmetry.space_group_name_H-M   'P 1'
#
loop_
_entity.id
_entity.type
_entity.pdbx_description
1 polymer ?
#
loop_
_entity_poly.entity_id
_entity_poly.type
_entity_poly.pdbx_seq_one_letter_code
_entity_poly.pdbx_strand_id
1 'polypeptide(L)'
;MAIMTEAGTNLAKIESWQVPKLNWTMMSYLDDIAAGSRGKISTEEILARIAEGRYHLWVAYTEHTTLAASLVEIEYWPKNYAVLHIIGGAGKNKDIWATREVVSIIERWGRNTYGCSSVKVTGRLGWKRVFEAMGYAATHIVLEKDIEP
;
A
#
# COMPACT_ATOMS: atom_id res chain seq x y z
N MET A 1 -13.58 -2.49 -8.36
CA MET A 1 -13.83 -1.32 -9.21
C MET A 1 -12.50 -0.74 -9.67
N ALA A 2 -12.37 -0.47 -10.94
CA ALA A 2 -11.16 0.13 -11.51
C ALA A 2 -11.37 1.62 -11.70
N ILE A 3 -10.36 2.41 -11.38
CA ILE A 3 -10.36 3.87 -11.54
C ILE A 3 -9.22 4.23 -12.48
N MET A 4 -9.52 4.97 -13.55
CA MET A 4 -8.48 5.43 -14.48
C MET A 4 -7.95 6.77 -14.04
N THR A 5 -6.62 6.89 -13.97
CA THR A 5 -5.95 8.15 -13.68
C THR A 5 -5.88 9.02 -14.95
N GLU A 6 -5.57 10.30 -14.79
CA GLU A 6 -5.37 11.21 -15.93
C GLU A 6 -4.22 10.75 -16.83
N ALA A 7 -3.22 10.10 -16.26
CA ALA A 7 -2.08 9.56 -17.02
C ALA A 7 -2.43 8.27 -17.79
N GLY A 8 -3.65 7.78 -17.71
CA GLY A 8 -4.09 6.58 -18.43
C GLY A 8 -3.78 5.27 -17.74
N THR A 9 -3.36 5.32 -16.48
CA THR A 9 -3.11 4.13 -15.67
C THR A 9 -4.39 3.77 -14.91
N ASN A 10 -4.72 2.48 -14.91
CA ASN A 10 -5.84 1.97 -14.12
C ASN A 10 -5.38 1.62 -12.72
N LEU A 11 -6.23 1.93 -11.74
CA LEU A 11 -6.05 1.50 -10.36
C LEU A 11 -7.21 0.60 -9.97
N ALA A 12 -6.92 -0.49 -9.29
CA ALA A 12 -7.95 -1.38 -8.76
C ALA A 12 -7.55 -1.89 -7.38
N LYS A 13 -8.54 -1.96 -6.49
CA LYS A 13 -8.38 -2.68 -5.23
C LYS A 13 -8.74 -4.14 -5.49
N ILE A 14 -7.85 -5.05 -5.12
CA ILE A 14 -8.06 -6.49 -5.29
C ILE A 14 -9.00 -6.99 -4.19
N GLU A 15 -10.06 -7.67 -4.58
CA GLU A 15 -10.99 -8.28 -3.62
C GLU A 15 -10.43 -9.58 -3.07
N SER A 16 -10.82 -9.94 -1.84
CA SER A 16 -10.28 -11.14 -1.16
C SER A 16 -10.44 -12.41 -1.99
N TRP A 17 -11.56 -12.56 -2.69
CA TRP A 17 -11.82 -13.74 -3.51
C TRP A 17 -10.92 -13.85 -4.74
N GLN A 18 -10.24 -12.76 -5.11
CA GLN A 18 -9.31 -12.74 -6.25
C GLN A 18 -7.92 -13.23 -5.89
N VAL A 19 -7.61 -13.36 -4.60
CA VAL A 19 -6.28 -13.77 -4.13
C VAL A 19 -5.77 -15.06 -4.81
N PRO A 20 -6.58 -16.13 -4.93
CA PRO A 20 -6.11 -17.34 -5.60
C PRO A 20 -5.83 -17.17 -7.10
N LYS A 21 -6.27 -16.04 -7.68
CA LYS A 21 -6.14 -15.77 -9.11
C LYS A 21 -5.04 -14.76 -9.43
N LEU A 22 -4.23 -14.38 -8.44
CA LEU A 22 -3.12 -13.45 -8.67
C LEU A 22 -2.11 -14.04 -9.64
N ASN A 23 -1.70 -13.25 -10.62
CA ASN A 23 -0.74 -13.70 -11.61
C ASN A 23 0.69 -13.65 -11.07
N TRP A 24 1.61 -14.20 -11.86
CA TRP A 24 3.04 -14.27 -11.50
C TRP A 24 3.63 -12.88 -11.18
N THR A 25 3.29 -11.87 -11.98
CA THR A 25 3.82 -10.51 -11.78
C THR A 25 3.39 -9.92 -10.45
N MET A 26 2.11 -10.09 -10.11
CA MET A 26 1.58 -9.60 -8.82
C MET A 26 2.21 -10.34 -7.65
N MET A 27 2.39 -11.66 -7.76
CA MET A 27 3.07 -12.45 -6.74
C MET A 27 4.51 -11.98 -6.55
N SER A 28 5.21 -11.68 -7.64
CA SER A 28 6.58 -11.13 -7.58
C SER A 28 6.63 -9.80 -6.84
N TYR A 29 5.64 -8.93 -7.05
CA TYR A 29 5.57 -7.65 -6.33
C TYR A 29 5.30 -7.85 -4.84
N LEU A 30 4.47 -8.81 -4.47
CA LEU A 30 4.26 -9.15 -3.06
C LEU A 30 5.52 -9.70 -2.42
N ASP A 31 6.29 -10.50 -3.14
CA ASP A 31 7.59 -11.00 -2.67
C ASP A 31 8.55 -9.82 -2.39
N ASP A 32 8.56 -8.81 -3.25
CA ASP A 32 9.39 -7.62 -3.06
C ASP A 32 8.96 -6.83 -1.82
N ILE A 33 7.67 -6.70 -1.58
CA ILE A 33 7.16 -6.03 -0.38
C ILE A 33 7.56 -6.82 0.87
N ALA A 34 7.41 -8.15 0.84
CA ALA A 34 7.82 -9.00 1.94
C ALA A 34 9.32 -8.88 2.23
N ALA A 35 10.15 -8.87 1.20
CA ALA A 35 11.60 -8.69 1.34
C ALA A 35 11.94 -7.35 2.00
N GLY A 36 11.21 -6.30 1.67
CA GLY A 36 11.40 -4.97 2.25
C GLY A 36 11.04 -4.88 3.72
N SER A 37 10.34 -5.86 4.27
CA SER A 37 9.94 -5.88 5.68
C SER A 37 11.08 -6.29 6.63
N ARG A 38 12.24 -6.64 6.11
CA ARG A 38 13.39 -7.12 6.90
C ARG A 38 13.05 -8.41 7.67
N GLY A 39 12.31 -9.32 7.03
CA GLY A 39 11.97 -10.61 7.61
C GLY A 39 10.77 -10.61 8.56
N LYS A 40 10.10 -9.48 8.70
CA LYS A 40 8.96 -9.38 9.62
C LYS A 40 7.71 -10.06 9.11
N ILE A 41 7.56 -10.16 7.79
CA ILE A 41 6.40 -10.78 7.17
C ILE A 41 6.79 -11.52 5.90
N SER A 42 6.18 -12.67 5.68
CA SER A 42 6.36 -13.46 4.47
C SER A 42 5.26 -13.16 3.45
N THR A 43 5.49 -13.57 2.22
CA THR A 43 4.47 -13.47 1.16
C THR A 43 3.21 -14.23 1.55
N GLU A 44 3.34 -15.42 2.13
CA GLU A 44 2.21 -16.23 2.56
C GLU A 44 1.38 -15.53 3.62
N GLU A 45 2.04 -14.85 4.57
CA GLU A 45 1.34 -14.05 5.58
C GLU A 45 0.61 -12.85 4.96
N ILE A 46 1.22 -12.20 3.97
CA ILE A 46 0.58 -11.10 3.23
C ILE A 46 -0.70 -11.61 2.56
N LEU A 47 -0.62 -12.73 1.85
CA LEU A 47 -1.77 -13.33 1.18
C LEU A 47 -2.88 -13.69 2.16
N ALA A 48 -2.52 -14.29 3.30
CA ALA A 48 -3.47 -14.62 4.34
C ALA A 48 -4.19 -13.38 4.88
N ARG A 49 -3.45 -12.30 5.12
CA ARG A 49 -4.02 -11.05 5.63
C ARG A 49 -4.89 -10.34 4.61
N ILE A 50 -4.58 -10.46 3.32
CA ILE A 50 -5.47 -9.94 2.26
C ILE A 50 -6.77 -10.75 2.23
N ALA A 51 -6.68 -12.07 2.31
CA ALA A 51 -7.85 -12.95 2.31
C ALA A 51 -8.75 -12.70 3.52
N GLU A 52 -8.17 -12.37 4.67
CA GLU A 52 -8.89 -12.05 5.90
C GLU A 52 -9.47 -10.62 5.91
N GLY A 53 -9.12 -9.80 4.94
CA GLY A 53 -9.55 -8.39 4.90
C GLY A 53 -8.74 -7.46 5.80
N ARG A 54 -7.63 -7.92 6.36
CA ARG A 54 -6.75 -7.09 7.21
C ARG A 54 -5.83 -6.20 6.38
N TYR A 55 -5.35 -6.71 5.25
CA TYR A 55 -4.60 -5.94 4.27
C TYR A 55 -5.44 -5.73 3.04
N HIS A 56 -5.25 -4.59 2.41
CA HIS A 56 -5.90 -4.23 1.16
C HIS A 56 -4.82 -4.08 0.10
N LEU A 57 -4.97 -4.81 -0.99
CA LEU A 57 -4.02 -4.78 -2.10
C LEU A 57 -4.54 -3.88 -3.20
N TRP A 58 -3.79 -2.84 -3.52
CA TRP A 58 -4.05 -1.98 -4.66
C TRP A 58 -3.08 -2.30 -5.77
N VAL A 59 -3.56 -2.29 -7.00
CA VAL A 59 -2.77 -2.59 -8.19
C VAL A 59 -2.91 -1.48 -9.20
N ALA A 60 -1.80 -1.07 -9.79
CA ALA A 60 -1.76 -0.15 -10.92
C ALA A 60 -1.42 -0.95 -12.17
N TYR A 61 -2.19 -0.78 -13.22
CA TYR A 61 -2.01 -1.54 -14.45
C TYR A 61 -2.45 -0.76 -15.69
N THR A 62 -1.92 -1.16 -16.83
CA THR A 62 -2.40 -0.76 -18.14
C THR A 62 -3.06 -1.95 -18.79
N GLU A 63 -3.58 -1.79 -20.02
CA GLU A 63 -4.25 -2.87 -20.75
C GLU A 63 -3.42 -4.16 -20.82
N HIS A 64 -2.09 -4.04 -20.89
CA HIS A 64 -1.20 -5.18 -21.12
C HIS A 64 -0.21 -5.46 -20.00
N THR A 65 -0.12 -4.61 -18.98
CA THR A 65 0.97 -4.70 -18.01
C THR A 65 0.53 -4.31 -16.61
N THR A 66 0.88 -5.14 -15.63
CA THR A 66 0.79 -4.77 -14.22
C THR A 66 2.03 -3.94 -13.86
N LEU A 67 1.82 -2.70 -13.45
CA LEU A 67 2.90 -1.74 -13.22
C LEU A 67 3.40 -1.72 -11.78
N ALA A 68 2.50 -1.87 -10.83
CA ALA A 68 2.86 -1.73 -9.42
C ALA A 68 1.78 -2.31 -8.51
N ALA A 69 2.17 -2.66 -7.30
CA ALA A 69 1.28 -3.11 -6.24
C ALA A 69 1.59 -2.34 -4.95
N SER A 70 0.56 -2.08 -4.15
CA SER A 70 0.72 -1.45 -2.84
C SER A 70 -0.16 -2.13 -1.81
N LEU A 71 0.35 -2.25 -0.60
CA LEU A 71 -0.40 -2.79 0.54
C LEU A 71 -0.82 -1.67 1.46
N VAL A 72 -2.06 -1.74 1.91
CA VAL A 72 -2.67 -0.79 2.82
C VAL A 72 -3.31 -1.56 3.98
N GLU A 73 -3.17 -1.05 5.18
CA GLU A 73 -3.82 -1.58 6.38
C GLU A 73 -4.68 -0.49 7.00
N ILE A 74 -5.83 -0.87 7.54
CA ILE A 74 -6.64 0.05 8.34
C ILE A 74 -6.34 -0.24 9.81
N GLU A 75 -5.74 0.71 10.50
CA GLU A 75 -5.44 0.61 11.93
C GLU A 75 -6.56 1.23 12.73
N TYR A 76 -7.13 0.47 13.66
CA TYR A 76 -8.20 0.94 14.53
C TYR A 76 -7.64 1.26 15.91
N TRP A 77 -7.89 2.48 16.36
CA TRP A 77 -7.46 2.97 17.65
C TRP A 77 -8.67 3.22 18.55
N PRO A 78 -8.50 3.27 19.87
CA PRO A 78 -9.59 3.65 20.77
C PRO A 78 -10.20 5.00 20.39
N LYS A 79 -11.43 5.27 20.84
CA LYS A 79 -12.20 6.48 20.59
C LYS A 79 -12.63 6.64 19.13
N ASN A 80 -12.88 5.52 18.44
CA ASN A 80 -13.35 5.51 17.06
C ASN A 80 -12.42 6.22 16.08
N TYR A 81 -11.12 6.07 16.30
CA TYR A 81 -10.10 6.66 15.44
C TYR A 81 -9.53 5.59 14.52
N ALA A 82 -9.64 5.80 13.22
CA ALA A 82 -9.08 4.87 12.23
C ALA A 82 -8.01 5.57 11.40
N VAL A 83 -6.93 4.86 11.15
CA VAL A 83 -5.79 5.34 10.36
C VAL A 83 -5.59 4.45 9.16
N LEU A 84 -5.51 5.04 7.98
CA LEU A 84 -5.13 4.34 6.77
C LEU A 84 -3.60 4.31 6.71
N HIS A 85 -3.02 3.11 6.79
CA HIS A 85 -1.57 2.95 6.76
C HIS A 85 -1.12 2.36 5.43
N ILE A 86 -0.42 3.13 4.64
CA ILE A 86 0.22 2.67 3.41
C ILE A 86 1.53 2.01 3.82
N ILE A 87 1.58 0.69 3.74
CA ILE A 87 2.68 -0.12 4.27
C ILE A 87 3.87 -0.13 3.33
N GLY A 88 3.61 -0.17 2.03
CA GLY A 88 4.67 -0.20 1.04
C GLY A 88 4.14 -0.41 -0.36
N GLY A 89 5.06 -0.38 -1.31
CA GLY A 89 4.75 -0.59 -2.71
C GLY A 89 5.93 -1.21 -3.44
N ALA A 90 5.63 -1.87 -4.55
CA ALA A 90 6.62 -2.53 -5.40
C ALA A 90 6.18 -2.44 -6.85
N GLY A 91 7.07 -2.80 -7.77
CA GLY A 91 6.78 -2.89 -9.18
C GLY A 91 7.70 -2.05 -10.04
N LYS A 92 7.50 -2.14 -11.35
CA LYS A 92 8.27 -1.40 -12.35
C LYS A 92 8.14 0.11 -12.17
N ASN A 93 6.96 0.55 -11.74
CA ASN A 93 6.64 1.96 -11.56
C ASN A 93 6.13 2.21 -10.15
N LYS A 94 6.92 1.78 -9.15
CA LYS A 94 6.53 1.87 -7.74
C LYS A 94 6.31 3.29 -7.23
N ASP A 95 6.88 4.29 -7.88
CA ASP A 95 6.70 5.69 -7.47
C ASP A 95 5.31 6.24 -7.79
N ILE A 96 4.50 5.49 -8.53
CA ILE A 96 3.09 5.86 -8.77
C ILE A 96 2.33 6.00 -7.44
N TRP A 97 2.72 5.23 -6.41
CA TRP A 97 2.11 5.29 -5.09
C TRP A 97 2.45 6.57 -4.31
N ALA A 98 3.38 7.36 -4.83
CA ALA A 98 3.77 8.64 -4.25
C ALA A 98 3.32 9.82 -5.12
N THR A 99 2.36 9.62 -6.02
CA THR A 99 1.79 10.71 -6.82
C THR A 99 0.54 11.27 -6.13
N ARG A 100 0.34 12.58 -6.27
CA ARG A 100 -0.79 13.27 -5.64
C ARG A 100 -2.14 12.66 -6.04
N GLU A 101 -2.32 12.33 -7.30
CA GLU A 101 -3.59 11.79 -7.79
C GLU A 101 -3.88 10.42 -7.17
N VAL A 102 -2.91 9.51 -7.19
CA VAL A 102 -3.09 8.15 -6.66
C VAL A 102 -3.29 8.17 -5.14
N VAL A 103 -2.49 8.96 -4.43
CA VAL A 103 -2.62 9.11 -2.99
C VAL A 103 -4.01 9.64 -2.63
N SER A 104 -4.50 10.64 -3.37
CA SER A 104 -5.84 11.21 -3.13
C SER A 104 -6.94 10.18 -3.33
N ILE A 105 -6.82 9.31 -4.30
CA ILE A 105 -7.79 8.23 -4.56
C ILE A 105 -7.83 7.27 -3.36
N ILE A 106 -6.67 6.85 -2.88
CA ILE A 106 -6.57 5.92 -1.75
C ILE A 106 -7.07 6.58 -0.45
N GLU A 107 -6.71 7.83 -0.20
CA GLU A 107 -7.18 8.59 0.95
C GLU A 107 -8.71 8.69 0.97
N ARG A 108 -9.30 9.00 -0.17
CA ARG A 108 -10.75 9.13 -0.30
C ARG A 108 -11.45 7.78 -0.05
N TRP A 109 -10.89 6.72 -0.58
CA TRP A 109 -11.39 5.37 -0.33
C TRP A 109 -11.36 5.03 1.17
N GLY A 110 -10.24 5.30 1.85
CA GLY A 110 -10.11 5.04 3.28
C GLY A 110 -11.11 5.83 4.11
N ARG A 111 -11.29 7.10 3.79
CA ARG A 111 -12.25 7.95 4.47
C ARG A 111 -13.69 7.49 4.25
N ASN A 112 -14.06 7.22 2.99
CA ASN A 112 -15.44 6.90 2.64
C ASN A 112 -15.84 5.49 3.02
N THR A 113 -14.93 4.54 2.97
CA THR A 113 -15.22 3.12 3.24
C THR A 113 -15.05 2.77 4.72
N TYR A 114 -14.04 3.32 5.38
CA TYR A 114 -13.67 2.93 6.75
C TYR A 114 -13.71 4.08 7.76
N GLY A 115 -14.04 5.29 7.32
CA GLY A 115 -14.09 6.44 8.22
C GLY A 115 -12.71 6.87 8.74
N CYS A 116 -11.65 6.63 7.97
CA CYS A 116 -10.30 6.99 8.39
C CYS A 116 -10.18 8.50 8.61
N SER A 117 -9.57 8.88 9.73
CA SER A 117 -9.34 10.28 10.11
C SER A 117 -7.96 10.78 9.71
N SER A 118 -7.03 9.87 9.47
CA SER A 118 -5.67 10.23 9.06
C SER A 118 -5.06 9.13 8.20
N VAL A 119 -3.94 9.47 7.56
CA VAL A 119 -3.18 8.56 6.72
C VAL A 119 -1.73 8.56 7.21
N LYS A 120 -1.18 7.37 7.32
CA LYS A 120 0.21 7.14 7.69
C LYS A 120 0.92 6.43 6.54
N VAL A 121 2.11 6.86 6.20
CA VAL A 121 2.94 6.24 5.16
C VAL A 121 4.24 5.78 5.79
N THR A 122 4.57 4.52 5.58
CA THR A 122 5.89 3.97 5.89
C THR A 122 6.56 3.66 4.55
N GLY A 123 7.68 4.28 4.28
CA GLY A 123 8.31 4.12 2.99
C GLY A 123 9.77 4.56 3.01
N ARG A 124 10.34 4.63 1.80
CA ARG A 124 11.71 5.05 1.61
C ARG A 124 11.92 6.50 2.01
N LEU A 125 13.13 6.83 2.45
CA LEU A 125 13.50 8.20 2.80
C LEU A 125 13.24 9.20 1.66
N GLY A 126 13.41 8.77 0.40
CA GLY A 126 13.16 9.62 -0.76
C GLY A 126 11.71 10.06 -0.90
N TRP A 127 10.77 9.36 -0.30
CA TRP A 127 9.36 9.73 -0.33
C TRP A 127 9.01 10.86 0.65
N LYS A 128 9.84 11.11 1.64
CA LYS A 128 9.58 12.14 2.66
C LYS A 128 9.24 13.48 2.02
N ARG A 129 10.09 13.97 1.12
CA ARG A 129 9.87 15.27 0.46
C ARG A 129 8.58 15.27 -0.36
N VAL A 130 8.32 14.18 -1.08
CA VAL A 130 7.14 14.07 -1.95
C VAL A 130 5.86 14.12 -1.12
N PHE A 131 5.80 13.36 -0.04
CA PHE A 131 4.62 13.33 0.82
C PHE A 131 4.46 14.62 1.63
N GLU A 132 5.54 15.24 2.05
CA GLU A 132 5.48 16.56 2.71
C GLU A 132 4.84 17.60 1.81
N ALA A 133 5.12 17.56 0.50
CA ALA A 133 4.49 18.45 -0.46
C ALA A 133 2.99 18.21 -0.61
N MET A 134 2.49 17.05 -0.18
CA MET A 134 1.08 16.69 -0.18
C MET A 134 0.40 16.92 1.18
N GLY A 135 1.08 17.57 2.12
CA GLY A 135 0.52 17.88 3.43
C GLY A 135 0.85 16.86 4.53
N TYR A 136 1.69 15.88 4.25
CA TYR A 136 2.12 14.91 5.26
C TYR A 136 3.24 15.51 6.11
N ALA A 137 3.24 15.16 7.39
CA ALA A 137 4.30 15.58 8.32
C ALA A 137 5.05 14.36 8.85
N ALA A 138 6.35 14.47 8.98
CA ALA A 138 7.15 13.43 9.60
C ALA A 138 6.95 13.50 11.12
N THR A 139 6.14 12.58 11.66
CA THR A 139 5.79 12.55 13.08
C THR A 139 6.70 11.64 13.90
N HIS A 140 7.28 10.63 13.28
CA HIS A 140 8.09 9.61 13.96
C HIS A 140 9.25 9.19 13.07
N ILE A 141 10.30 8.71 13.71
CA ILE A 141 11.43 8.05 13.06
C ILE A 141 11.49 6.62 13.59
N VAL A 142 11.68 5.65 12.71
CA VAL A 142 11.88 4.25 13.11
C VAL A 142 13.38 3.95 13.04
N LEU A 143 13.95 3.54 14.16
CA LEU A 143 15.33 3.10 14.23
C LEU A 143 15.34 1.61 14.56
N GLU A 144 16.06 0.85 13.77
CA GLU A 144 16.11 -0.62 13.95
C GLU A 144 17.55 -1.09 14.03
N LYS A 145 17.76 -2.11 14.85
CA LYS A 145 19.04 -2.79 14.98
C LYS A 145 18.76 -4.27 15.18
N ASP A 146 19.47 -5.10 14.45
CA ASP A 146 19.43 -6.55 14.70
C ASP A 146 20.24 -6.85 15.94
N ILE A 147 19.68 -7.65 16.85
CA ILE A 147 20.34 -8.07 18.07
C ILE A 147 20.97 -9.41 17.79
N GLU A 148 22.28 -9.54 18.00
CA GLU A 148 22.98 -10.81 17.84
C GLU A 148 22.54 -11.80 18.91
N PRO A 149 22.43 -13.09 18.54
CA PRO A 149 22.04 -14.14 19.48
C PRO A 149 23.07 -14.36 20.59
#